data_3a2ab3d89792be48babd1a6581d91ac6
#
_entry.id   3a2ab3d89792be48babd1a6581d91ac6
#
_cell.length_a   1.000
_cell.length_b   1.000
_cell.length_c   1.000
_cell.angle_alpha   90.00
_cell.angle_beta   90.00
_cell.angle_gamma   90.00
#
_symmetry.space_group_name_H-M   'P 1'
#
loop_
_entity.id
_entity.type
_entity.pdbx_description
1 polymer ?
#
loop_
_entity_poly.entity_id
_entity_poly.type
_entity_poly.pdbx_seq_one_letter_code
_entity_poly.pdbx_strand_id
1 'polypeptide(L)'
;MPIALVFNPGSNSLKFEVIQCEPRQEVASQAKKLASAVLDGIGKHTKLLVYQEGKMVSQESSPVGNMSAAVSEALKWMHGDDTLRQALQDLTFIAIRVVHGGSKYADVALISEEVRNDIEAMEDLAPLHNRSSLDVLAALEGKLTGVPVFVSFDTAFHRTMPEKAWRYPIDREMADRHQVRKFGFHGVSHRYMLEQYAHTAGKKLEASNLVTLHLEGGCSACAIEHGKSVDTTMGLTPLEGLMMGSRSGSVDPAIVPYLMRKERMSAEDILTVLNKRSGLIGIAGGSQDTRDLMKRIDPPARLSLEMFGYRVRLAVGAYLAALENVDAVVFGGGIGEDSPWLRETVCAGLVGWGLELDKEANQSTVGVCRITTESSRLHAWVIPAEECLQIAHECVKKVATQSAKDGDVSV
;
A
#
# COMPACT_ATOMS: atom_id res chain seq x y z
N MET A 1 -12.94 17.68 -17.31
CA MET A 1 -12.18 17.15 -16.14
C MET A 1 -11.50 15.86 -16.56
N PRO A 2 -10.20 15.66 -16.26
CA PRO A 2 -9.51 14.41 -16.57
C PRO A 2 -10.19 13.19 -15.95
N ILE A 3 -10.30 12.12 -16.71
CA ILE A 3 -10.82 10.83 -16.24
C ILE A 3 -9.68 9.82 -16.27
N ALA A 4 -9.44 9.16 -15.15
CA ALA A 4 -8.44 8.14 -14.98
C ALA A 4 -9.07 6.76 -14.79
N LEU A 5 -8.50 5.73 -15.42
CA LEU A 5 -8.74 4.34 -15.06
C LEU A 5 -7.51 3.82 -14.33
N VAL A 6 -7.66 3.50 -13.05
CA VAL A 6 -6.57 3.04 -12.20
C VAL A 6 -6.72 1.56 -11.93
N PHE A 7 -5.65 0.79 -12.18
CA PHE A 7 -5.53 -0.61 -11.82
C PHE A 7 -4.54 -0.80 -10.67
N ASN A 8 -4.96 -1.50 -9.63
CA ASN A 8 -4.13 -1.89 -8.50
C ASN A 8 -4.11 -3.42 -8.40
N PRO A 9 -3.20 -4.09 -9.12
CA PRO A 9 -3.09 -5.54 -9.13
C PRO A 9 -2.44 -6.07 -7.85
N GLY A 10 -3.09 -7.07 -7.23
CA GLY A 10 -2.51 -7.92 -6.20
C GLY A 10 -2.04 -9.26 -6.78
N SER A 11 -1.60 -10.19 -5.94
CA SER A 11 -1.15 -11.52 -6.38
C SER A 11 -2.30 -12.41 -6.92
N ASN A 12 -3.52 -12.20 -6.45
CA ASN A 12 -4.72 -12.95 -6.84
C ASN A 12 -5.99 -12.08 -6.87
N SER A 13 -5.82 -10.77 -6.95
CA SER A 13 -6.91 -9.80 -7.02
C SER A 13 -6.57 -8.66 -7.96
N LEU A 14 -7.59 -8.01 -8.50
CA LEU A 14 -7.46 -6.81 -9.30
C LEU A 14 -8.48 -5.78 -8.81
N LYS A 15 -8.00 -4.79 -8.05
CA LYS A 15 -8.81 -3.60 -7.75
C LYS A 15 -8.70 -2.63 -8.93
N PHE A 16 -9.81 -2.05 -9.33
CA PHE A 16 -9.83 -1.01 -10.36
C PHE A 16 -10.85 0.07 -10.02
N GLU A 17 -10.51 1.29 -10.35
CA GLU A 17 -11.35 2.46 -10.09
C GLU A 17 -11.36 3.39 -11.31
N VAL A 18 -12.54 3.94 -11.62
CA VAL A 18 -12.70 5.06 -12.58
C VAL A 18 -12.82 6.33 -11.76
N ILE A 19 -11.90 7.26 -11.99
CA ILE A 19 -11.74 8.45 -11.14
C ILE A 19 -11.78 9.71 -11.99
N GLN A 20 -12.66 10.63 -11.62
CA GLN A 20 -12.69 11.97 -12.17
C GLN A 20 -11.83 12.90 -11.33
N CYS A 21 -10.78 13.45 -11.93
CA CYS A 21 -9.77 14.26 -11.26
C CYS A 21 -9.98 15.74 -11.52
N GLU A 22 -9.63 16.56 -10.52
CA GLU A 22 -9.55 18.02 -10.68
C GLU A 22 -8.08 18.40 -10.90
N PRO A 23 -7.71 19.09 -12.01
CA PRO A 23 -6.31 19.42 -12.30
C PRO A 23 -5.63 20.27 -11.23
N ARG A 24 -6.42 21.04 -10.46
CA ARG A 24 -5.95 21.94 -9.40
C ARG A 24 -6.26 21.43 -7.99
N GLN A 25 -6.64 20.16 -7.86
CA GLN A 25 -6.89 19.60 -6.52
C GLN A 25 -5.61 19.58 -5.68
N GLU A 26 -5.75 19.98 -4.41
CA GLU A 26 -4.62 20.02 -3.48
C GLU A 26 -4.26 18.64 -2.99
N VAL A 27 -5.27 17.79 -2.74
CA VAL A 27 -5.13 16.43 -2.23
C VAL A 27 -5.97 15.43 -3.02
N ALA A 28 -5.55 14.18 -2.99
CA ALA A 28 -6.16 13.09 -3.74
C ALA A 28 -7.65 12.86 -3.39
N SER A 29 -8.06 13.10 -2.14
CA SER A 29 -9.46 12.90 -1.69
C SER A 29 -10.47 13.87 -2.31
N GLN A 30 -10.03 14.94 -2.99
CA GLN A 30 -10.90 15.84 -3.73
C GLN A 30 -11.35 15.26 -5.08
N ALA A 31 -10.70 14.19 -5.56
CA ALA A 31 -11.14 13.49 -6.76
C ALA A 31 -12.42 12.67 -6.51
N LYS A 32 -13.24 12.50 -7.53
CA LYS A 32 -14.50 11.75 -7.46
C LYS A 32 -14.35 10.36 -8.04
N LYS A 33 -14.62 9.33 -7.24
CA LYS A 33 -14.75 7.96 -7.75
C LYS A 33 -16.07 7.82 -8.50
N LEU A 34 -16.01 7.50 -9.78
CA LEU A 34 -17.17 7.16 -10.60
C LEU A 34 -17.53 5.68 -10.47
N ALA A 35 -16.50 4.83 -10.29
CA ALA A 35 -16.66 3.40 -10.01
C ALA A 35 -15.49 2.91 -9.15
N SER A 36 -15.77 1.91 -8.30
CA SER A 36 -14.77 1.16 -7.54
C SER A 36 -15.18 -0.31 -7.51
N ALA A 37 -14.31 -1.20 -7.95
CA ALA A 37 -14.58 -2.63 -7.95
C ALA A 37 -13.30 -3.46 -7.75
N VAL A 38 -13.49 -4.71 -7.28
CA VAL A 38 -12.43 -5.68 -7.07
C VAL A 38 -12.83 -7.01 -7.67
N LEU A 39 -11.97 -7.56 -8.52
CA LEU A 39 -12.00 -8.98 -8.88
C LEU A 39 -11.12 -9.72 -7.87
N ASP A 40 -11.70 -10.47 -6.96
CA ASP A 40 -11.01 -11.19 -5.89
C ASP A 40 -11.05 -12.70 -6.12
N GLY A 41 -9.96 -13.39 -5.77
CA GLY A 41 -9.82 -14.84 -5.93
C GLY A 41 -9.51 -15.28 -7.37
N ILE A 42 -8.78 -14.48 -8.17
CA ILE A 42 -8.36 -14.80 -9.54
C ILE A 42 -7.65 -16.15 -9.58
N GLY A 43 -8.00 -17.00 -10.54
CA GLY A 43 -7.47 -18.35 -10.71
C GLY A 43 -8.12 -19.41 -9.80
N LYS A 44 -9.14 -19.03 -9.01
CA LYS A 44 -9.90 -19.92 -8.11
C LYS A 44 -11.39 -19.65 -8.25
N HIS A 45 -12.02 -19.15 -7.21
CA HIS A 45 -13.42 -18.72 -7.17
C HIS A 45 -13.50 -17.20 -7.23
N THR A 46 -13.26 -16.64 -8.41
CA THR A 46 -13.24 -15.19 -8.58
C THR A 46 -14.62 -14.60 -8.40
N LYS A 47 -14.69 -13.50 -7.65
CA LYS A 47 -15.88 -12.69 -7.45
C LYS A 47 -15.59 -11.26 -7.88
N LEU A 48 -16.55 -10.66 -8.57
CA LEU A 48 -16.58 -9.22 -8.79
C LEU A 48 -17.33 -8.58 -7.63
N LEU A 49 -16.62 -7.74 -6.87
CA LEU A 49 -17.15 -6.98 -5.74
C LEU A 49 -17.23 -5.52 -6.16
N VAL A 50 -18.41 -4.92 -6.14
CA VAL A 50 -18.64 -3.52 -6.51
C VAL A 50 -18.86 -2.69 -5.26
N TYR A 51 -18.23 -1.53 -5.19
CA TYR A 51 -18.29 -0.63 -4.05
C TYR A 51 -18.87 0.73 -4.45
N GLN A 52 -19.69 1.28 -3.58
CA GLN A 52 -20.17 2.65 -3.65
C GLN A 52 -19.98 3.31 -2.28
N GLU A 53 -19.34 4.48 -2.24
CA GLU A 53 -19.02 5.19 -1.01
C GLU A 53 -18.35 4.31 0.06
N GLY A 54 -17.43 3.42 -0.38
CA GLY A 54 -16.71 2.49 0.49
C GLY A 54 -17.51 1.27 0.96
N LYS A 55 -18.80 1.15 0.62
CA LYS A 55 -19.63 0.00 0.97
C LYS A 55 -19.80 -0.93 -0.22
N MET A 56 -19.68 -2.24 0.00
CA MET A 56 -19.96 -3.25 -1.02
C MET A 56 -21.47 -3.26 -1.32
N VAL A 57 -21.84 -2.95 -2.57
CA VAL A 57 -23.24 -2.87 -3.04
C VAL A 57 -23.63 -4.05 -3.91
N SER A 58 -22.69 -4.73 -4.54
CA SER A 58 -22.92 -5.93 -5.35
C SER A 58 -21.77 -6.92 -5.24
N GLN A 59 -22.10 -8.22 -5.31
CA GLN A 59 -21.16 -9.32 -5.41
C GLN A 59 -21.68 -10.33 -6.41
N GLU A 60 -20.86 -10.61 -7.44
CA GLU A 60 -21.21 -11.54 -8.50
C GLU A 60 -20.08 -12.57 -8.69
N SER A 61 -20.44 -13.81 -9.09
CA SER A 61 -19.44 -14.78 -9.50
C SER A 61 -18.94 -14.42 -10.90
N SER A 62 -17.63 -14.26 -11.02
CA SER A 62 -16.97 -13.89 -12.27
C SER A 62 -15.71 -14.74 -12.47
N PRO A 63 -15.87 -16.01 -12.88
CA PRO A 63 -14.74 -16.95 -12.94
C PRO A 63 -13.74 -16.51 -14.02
N VAL A 64 -12.58 -16.04 -13.57
CA VAL A 64 -11.45 -15.69 -14.42
C VAL A 64 -10.21 -16.45 -14.00
N GLY A 65 -9.46 -16.95 -14.98
CA GLY A 65 -8.33 -17.86 -14.74
C GLY A 65 -7.00 -17.16 -14.47
N ASN A 66 -6.84 -15.90 -14.88
CA ASN A 66 -5.59 -15.14 -14.77
C ASN A 66 -5.84 -13.63 -14.83
N MET A 67 -4.77 -12.84 -14.64
CA MET A 67 -4.82 -11.38 -14.60
C MET A 67 -5.30 -10.78 -15.93
N SER A 68 -4.90 -11.31 -17.06
CA SER A 68 -5.34 -10.83 -18.39
C SER A 68 -6.84 -11.01 -18.59
N ALA A 69 -7.40 -12.14 -18.16
CA ALA A 69 -8.86 -12.37 -18.16
C ALA A 69 -9.57 -11.42 -17.19
N ALA A 70 -8.96 -11.12 -16.04
CA ALA A 70 -9.50 -10.17 -15.07
C ALA A 70 -9.62 -8.74 -15.64
N VAL A 71 -8.60 -8.28 -16.36
CA VAL A 71 -8.64 -6.97 -17.07
C VAL A 71 -9.77 -6.97 -18.12
N SER A 72 -9.91 -8.06 -18.88
CA SER A 72 -10.96 -8.16 -19.90
C SER A 72 -12.37 -8.14 -19.27
N GLU A 73 -12.55 -8.82 -18.14
CA GLU A 73 -13.82 -8.83 -17.40
C GLU A 73 -14.13 -7.46 -16.78
N ALA A 74 -13.12 -6.77 -16.22
CA ALA A 74 -13.27 -5.40 -15.72
C ALA A 74 -13.75 -4.44 -16.82
N LEU A 75 -13.12 -4.48 -18.00
CA LEU A 75 -13.54 -3.65 -19.15
C LEU A 75 -14.93 -4.00 -19.63
N LYS A 76 -15.28 -5.29 -19.71
CA LYS A 76 -16.62 -5.76 -20.08
C LYS A 76 -17.68 -5.26 -19.09
N TRP A 77 -17.41 -5.34 -17.79
CA TRP A 77 -18.31 -4.83 -16.75
C TRP A 77 -18.53 -3.33 -16.90
N MET A 78 -17.46 -2.54 -17.11
CA MET A 78 -17.57 -1.09 -17.33
C MET A 78 -18.36 -0.76 -18.61
N HIS A 79 -18.21 -1.55 -19.68
CA HIS A 79 -19.01 -1.37 -20.90
C HIS A 79 -20.51 -1.70 -20.72
N GLY A 80 -20.88 -2.45 -19.71
CA GLY A 80 -22.25 -2.77 -19.35
C GLY A 80 -23.04 -1.62 -18.73
N ASP A 81 -22.35 -0.59 -18.22
CA ASP A 81 -22.95 0.60 -17.63
C ASP A 81 -22.76 1.81 -18.55
N ASP A 82 -23.83 2.56 -18.83
CA ASP A 82 -23.78 3.68 -19.78
C ASP A 82 -22.85 4.82 -19.32
N THR A 83 -22.83 5.10 -18.00
CA THR A 83 -21.98 6.16 -17.43
C THR A 83 -20.50 5.77 -17.51
N LEU A 84 -20.17 4.53 -17.20
CA LEU A 84 -18.80 4.03 -17.26
C LEU A 84 -18.32 3.85 -18.69
N ARG A 85 -19.21 3.46 -19.60
CA ARG A 85 -18.89 3.39 -21.05
C ARG A 85 -18.53 4.75 -21.60
N GLN A 86 -19.26 5.81 -21.23
CA GLN A 86 -18.92 7.18 -21.60
C GLN A 86 -17.59 7.59 -20.96
N ALA A 87 -17.37 7.29 -19.70
CA ALA A 87 -16.10 7.57 -19.01
C ALA A 87 -14.91 6.88 -19.68
N LEU A 88 -15.08 5.64 -20.20
CA LEU A 88 -14.04 4.95 -20.97
C LEU A 88 -13.71 5.63 -22.31
N GLN A 89 -14.70 6.26 -22.96
CA GLN A 89 -14.48 7.03 -24.19
C GLN A 89 -13.73 8.34 -23.91
N ASP A 90 -13.94 8.93 -22.73
CA ASP A 90 -13.36 10.21 -22.30
C ASP A 90 -12.09 10.03 -21.45
N LEU A 91 -11.49 8.83 -21.44
CA LEU A 91 -10.28 8.54 -20.65
C LEU A 91 -9.14 9.47 -21.05
N THR A 92 -8.58 10.14 -20.06
CA THR A 92 -7.40 10.99 -20.21
C THR A 92 -6.12 10.19 -20.06
N PHE A 93 -6.11 9.23 -19.12
CA PHE A 93 -4.99 8.31 -18.91
C PHE A 93 -5.42 7.04 -18.17
N ILE A 94 -4.57 6.02 -18.26
CA ILE A 94 -4.63 4.82 -17.46
C ILE A 94 -3.44 4.86 -16.49
N ALA A 95 -3.64 4.39 -15.26
CA ALA A 95 -2.56 4.26 -14.28
C ALA A 95 -2.53 2.86 -13.68
N ILE A 96 -1.33 2.31 -13.48
CA ILE A 96 -1.14 0.96 -12.93
C ILE A 96 -0.17 1.04 -11.77
N ARG A 97 -0.54 0.47 -10.62
CA ARG A 97 0.38 0.29 -9.50
C ARG A 97 1.39 -0.79 -9.82
N VAL A 98 2.66 -0.49 -9.54
CA VAL A 98 3.79 -1.43 -9.60
C VAL A 98 4.42 -1.49 -8.22
N VAL A 99 4.58 -2.71 -7.68
CA VAL A 99 5.07 -2.86 -6.31
C VAL A 99 6.55 -2.51 -6.19
N HIS A 100 7.39 -2.93 -7.13
CA HIS A 100 8.83 -2.69 -7.04
C HIS A 100 9.37 -1.92 -8.24
N GLY A 101 9.79 -0.67 -8.01
CA GLY A 101 10.40 0.22 -9.00
C GLY A 101 11.92 0.34 -8.91
N GLY A 102 12.56 -0.47 -8.08
CA GLY A 102 14.01 -0.39 -7.87
C GLY A 102 14.45 0.94 -7.27
N SER A 103 15.66 1.34 -7.61
CA SER A 103 16.24 2.61 -7.19
C SER A 103 16.11 3.74 -8.22
N LYS A 104 15.48 3.49 -9.38
CA LYS A 104 15.41 4.44 -10.49
C LYS A 104 14.24 5.41 -10.37
N TYR A 105 13.06 4.93 -10.01
CA TYR A 105 11.84 5.73 -10.04
C TYR A 105 11.54 6.37 -8.67
N ALA A 106 11.39 7.70 -8.68
CA ALA A 106 11.00 8.51 -7.53
C ALA A 106 9.61 9.15 -7.68
N ASP A 107 8.95 8.92 -8.83
CA ASP A 107 7.66 9.50 -9.21
C ASP A 107 6.98 8.57 -10.22
N VAL A 108 5.72 8.88 -10.59
CA VAL A 108 5.02 8.18 -11.67
C VAL A 108 5.78 8.31 -12.99
N ALA A 109 5.74 7.26 -13.80
CA ALA A 109 6.40 7.23 -15.09
C ALA A 109 5.39 6.88 -16.21
N LEU A 110 5.52 7.55 -17.39
CA LEU A 110 4.83 7.11 -18.59
C LEU A 110 5.45 5.80 -19.06
N ILE A 111 4.61 4.82 -19.41
CA ILE A 111 5.12 3.52 -19.86
C ILE A 111 5.90 3.67 -21.17
N SER A 112 7.05 3.03 -21.22
CA SER A 112 7.92 2.86 -22.40
C SER A 112 8.51 1.46 -22.36
N GLU A 113 9.19 1.04 -23.42
CA GLU A 113 9.94 -0.21 -23.43
C GLU A 113 11.00 -0.25 -22.33
N GLU A 114 11.70 0.86 -22.09
CA GLU A 114 12.67 1.00 -20.99
C GLU A 114 12.02 0.78 -19.63
N VAL A 115 10.88 1.45 -19.35
CA VAL A 115 10.16 1.30 -18.07
C VAL A 115 9.67 -0.14 -17.89
N ARG A 116 9.19 -0.79 -18.96
CA ARG A 116 8.78 -2.20 -18.93
C ARG A 116 9.96 -3.12 -18.54
N ASN A 117 11.09 -2.96 -19.21
CA ASN A 117 12.30 -3.74 -18.95
C ASN A 117 12.81 -3.53 -17.52
N ASP A 118 12.74 -2.31 -16.99
CA ASP A 118 13.09 -2.01 -15.60
C ASP A 118 12.16 -2.72 -14.60
N ILE A 119 10.85 -2.81 -14.89
CA ILE A 119 9.88 -3.54 -14.07
C ILE A 119 10.16 -5.05 -14.10
N GLU A 120 10.45 -5.61 -15.28
CA GLU A 120 10.84 -7.01 -15.47
C GLU A 120 12.12 -7.35 -14.71
N ALA A 121 13.13 -6.48 -14.75
CA ALA A 121 14.39 -6.67 -14.01
C ALA A 121 14.20 -6.73 -12.49
N MET A 122 13.09 -6.23 -11.95
CA MET A 122 12.76 -6.30 -10.52
C MET A 122 11.89 -7.51 -10.16
N GLU A 123 11.56 -8.41 -11.10
CA GLU A 123 10.76 -9.61 -10.80
C GLU A 123 11.44 -10.53 -9.78
N ASP A 124 12.77 -10.65 -9.78
CA ASP A 124 13.50 -11.46 -8.79
C ASP A 124 13.23 -11.00 -7.34
N LEU A 125 12.97 -9.71 -7.12
CA LEU A 125 12.69 -9.13 -5.80
C LEU A 125 11.20 -9.10 -5.45
N ALA A 126 10.31 -9.09 -6.45
CA ALA A 126 8.87 -9.04 -6.29
C ALA A 126 8.12 -9.93 -7.30
N PRO A 127 8.42 -11.24 -7.37
CA PRO A 127 7.99 -12.11 -8.48
C PRO A 127 6.47 -12.19 -8.64
N LEU A 128 5.72 -12.22 -7.55
CA LEU A 128 4.27 -12.33 -7.58
C LEU A 128 3.57 -11.01 -7.89
N HIS A 129 4.20 -9.88 -7.59
CA HIS A 129 3.56 -8.56 -7.66
C HIS A 129 3.90 -7.84 -8.98
N ASN A 130 5.18 -7.74 -9.35
CA ASN A 130 5.55 -7.08 -10.60
C ASN A 130 5.00 -7.84 -11.80
N ARG A 131 5.00 -9.18 -11.76
CA ARG A 131 4.38 -9.99 -12.79
C ARG A 131 2.91 -9.64 -13.01
N SER A 132 2.13 -9.48 -11.94
CA SER A 132 0.72 -9.08 -12.05
C SER A 132 0.54 -7.73 -12.75
N SER A 133 1.42 -6.76 -12.48
CA SER A 133 1.39 -5.45 -13.14
C SER A 133 1.76 -5.53 -14.62
N LEU A 134 2.75 -6.34 -14.98
CA LEU A 134 3.12 -6.61 -16.38
C LEU A 134 2.00 -7.34 -17.13
N ASP A 135 1.31 -8.28 -16.50
CA ASP A 135 0.16 -8.96 -17.09
C ASP A 135 -1.01 -7.99 -17.35
N VAL A 136 -1.24 -7.00 -16.46
CA VAL A 136 -2.22 -5.92 -16.70
C VAL A 136 -1.79 -5.05 -17.87
N LEU A 137 -0.51 -4.63 -17.95
CA LEU A 137 0.04 -3.86 -19.07
C LEU A 137 -0.18 -4.59 -20.39
N ALA A 138 0.21 -5.87 -20.46
CA ALA A 138 0.04 -6.69 -21.67
C ALA A 138 -1.44 -6.86 -22.06
N ALA A 139 -2.32 -7.02 -21.07
CA ALA A 139 -3.75 -7.17 -21.30
C ALA A 139 -4.43 -5.90 -21.84
N LEU A 140 -3.86 -4.73 -21.61
CA LEU A 140 -4.37 -3.44 -22.10
C LEU A 140 -3.89 -3.11 -23.52
N GLU A 141 -2.83 -3.77 -23.99
CA GLU A 141 -2.30 -3.57 -25.34
C GLU A 141 -3.39 -3.82 -26.40
N GLY A 142 -3.60 -2.83 -27.27
CA GLY A 142 -4.60 -2.88 -28.33
C GLY A 142 -6.06 -2.70 -27.92
N LYS A 143 -6.38 -2.60 -26.60
CA LYS A 143 -7.77 -2.44 -26.14
C LYS A 143 -8.18 -0.99 -25.91
N LEU A 144 -7.28 -0.17 -25.39
CA LEU A 144 -7.51 1.26 -25.13
C LEU A 144 -6.43 2.09 -25.85
N THR A 145 -6.42 2.00 -27.19
CA THR A 145 -5.42 2.64 -28.04
C THR A 145 -5.50 4.17 -27.97
N GLY A 146 -4.33 4.82 -27.93
CA GLY A 146 -4.23 6.28 -27.87
C GLY A 146 -4.36 6.88 -26.48
N VAL A 147 -4.68 6.09 -25.46
CA VAL A 147 -4.72 6.56 -24.07
C VAL A 147 -3.35 6.35 -23.43
N PRO A 148 -2.68 7.39 -22.89
CA PRO A 148 -1.39 7.23 -22.22
C PRO A 148 -1.52 6.36 -20.96
N VAL A 149 -0.53 5.47 -20.75
CA VAL A 149 -0.47 4.58 -19.58
C VAL A 149 0.66 5.01 -18.68
N PHE A 150 0.35 5.30 -17.43
CA PHE A 150 1.31 5.62 -16.38
C PHE A 150 1.48 4.44 -15.44
N VAL A 151 2.65 4.36 -14.80
CA VAL A 151 2.92 3.43 -13.70
C VAL A 151 3.33 4.22 -12.46
N SER A 152 2.79 3.83 -11.30
CA SER A 152 3.14 4.37 -9.99
C SER A 152 3.80 3.28 -9.17
N PHE A 153 4.90 3.60 -8.49
CA PHE A 153 5.74 2.62 -7.79
C PHE A 153 5.61 2.77 -6.27
N ASP A 154 5.33 1.66 -5.57
CA ASP A 154 5.26 1.66 -4.10
C ASP A 154 6.57 2.09 -3.44
N THR A 155 7.70 1.82 -4.10
CA THR A 155 9.03 2.17 -3.60
C THR A 155 9.37 3.65 -3.77
N ALA A 156 8.64 4.40 -4.61
CA ALA A 156 8.98 5.76 -5.00
C ALA A 156 9.03 6.74 -3.82
N PHE A 157 8.05 6.71 -2.93
CA PHE A 157 7.97 7.59 -1.76
C PHE A 157 9.16 7.41 -0.82
N HIS A 158 9.71 6.19 -0.73
CA HIS A 158 10.83 5.86 0.16
C HIS A 158 12.21 6.20 -0.42
N ARG A 159 12.27 6.75 -1.62
CA ARG A 159 13.53 7.20 -2.25
C ARG A 159 14.27 8.29 -1.46
N THR A 160 13.56 8.99 -0.59
CA THR A 160 14.11 10.05 0.26
C THR A 160 14.81 9.55 1.52
N MET A 161 14.77 8.25 1.80
CA MET A 161 15.48 7.66 2.94
C MET A 161 16.98 7.95 2.87
N PRO A 162 17.61 8.41 3.98
CA PRO A 162 19.06 8.60 4.05
C PRO A 162 19.80 7.26 4.05
N GLU A 163 21.07 7.26 3.65
CA GLU A 163 21.86 6.02 3.54
C GLU A 163 21.88 5.20 4.82
N LYS A 164 21.98 5.83 5.98
CA LYS A 164 21.94 5.17 7.29
C LYS A 164 20.68 4.35 7.56
N ALA A 165 19.56 4.66 6.87
CA ALA A 165 18.29 3.96 7.02
C ALA A 165 18.06 2.88 5.96
N TRP A 166 18.51 3.13 4.71
CA TRP A 166 18.28 2.14 3.64
C TRP A 166 19.40 1.10 3.48
N ARG A 167 20.60 1.34 4.02
CA ARG A 167 21.73 0.39 3.90
C ARG A 167 21.62 -0.71 4.96
N TYR A 168 21.74 -1.95 4.54
CA TYR A 168 21.89 -3.06 5.46
C TYR A 168 23.33 -3.15 5.98
N PRO A 169 23.55 -3.51 7.27
CA PRO A 169 24.89 -3.66 7.85
C PRO A 169 25.49 -5.03 7.48
N ILE A 170 25.65 -5.27 6.19
CA ILE A 170 26.29 -6.46 5.61
C ILE A 170 27.53 -6.02 4.82
N ASP A 171 28.30 -6.98 4.30
CA ASP A 171 29.47 -6.67 3.46
C ASP A 171 29.12 -5.64 2.38
N ARG A 172 29.84 -4.55 2.36
CA ARG A 172 29.55 -3.39 1.53
C ARG A 172 29.70 -3.70 0.05
N GLU A 173 30.78 -4.38 -0.33
CA GLU A 173 31.05 -4.67 -1.74
C GLU A 173 30.02 -5.65 -2.31
N MET A 174 29.59 -6.62 -1.51
CA MET A 174 28.52 -7.54 -1.87
C MET A 174 27.18 -6.79 -2.01
N ALA A 175 26.84 -5.93 -1.05
CA ALA A 175 25.61 -5.14 -1.09
C ALA A 175 25.56 -4.20 -2.31
N ASP A 176 26.65 -3.51 -2.60
CA ASP A 176 26.73 -2.58 -3.73
C ASP A 176 26.69 -3.32 -5.07
N ARG A 177 27.37 -4.47 -5.20
CA ARG A 177 27.38 -5.30 -6.41
C ARG A 177 26.00 -5.82 -6.78
N HIS A 178 25.20 -6.22 -5.78
CA HIS A 178 23.89 -6.80 -5.97
C HIS A 178 22.74 -5.84 -5.67
N GLN A 179 23.04 -4.56 -5.44
CA GLN A 179 22.08 -3.51 -5.10
C GLN A 179 21.17 -3.89 -3.90
N VAL A 180 21.74 -4.61 -2.92
CA VAL A 180 21.04 -5.02 -1.70
C VAL A 180 20.86 -3.83 -0.79
N ARG A 181 19.61 -3.36 -0.71
CA ARG A 181 19.22 -2.23 0.13
C ARG A 181 17.76 -2.36 0.56
N LYS A 182 17.38 -1.59 1.57
CA LYS A 182 15.97 -1.37 1.90
C LYS A 182 15.35 -0.45 0.84
N PHE A 183 14.28 -0.90 0.18
CA PHE A 183 13.49 -0.11 -0.76
C PHE A 183 12.26 0.49 -0.10
N GLY A 184 11.56 -0.29 0.74
CA GLY A 184 10.27 0.08 1.31
C GLY A 184 9.13 -0.10 0.32
N PHE A 185 7.92 -0.30 0.84
CA PHE A 185 6.72 -0.55 0.05
C PHE A 185 5.51 0.16 0.67
N HIS A 186 4.34 0.09 0.03
CA HIS A 186 3.15 0.84 0.36
C HIS A 186 3.38 2.38 0.34
N GLY A 187 4.39 2.83 -0.41
CA GLY A 187 4.74 4.25 -0.48
C GLY A 187 3.59 5.13 -0.95
N VAL A 188 2.77 4.63 -1.89
CA VAL A 188 1.55 5.32 -2.35
C VAL A 188 0.60 5.57 -1.18
N SER A 189 0.36 4.55 -0.34
CA SER A 189 -0.50 4.67 0.84
C SER A 189 0.08 5.60 1.90
N HIS A 190 1.38 5.47 2.22
CA HIS A 190 2.04 6.35 3.19
C HIS A 190 2.02 7.82 2.76
N ARG A 191 2.20 8.08 1.47
CA ARG A 191 2.11 9.42 0.90
C ARG A 191 0.68 9.96 0.96
N TYR A 192 -0.32 9.14 0.63
CA TYR A 192 -1.71 9.53 0.78
C TYR A 192 -2.04 9.94 2.22
N MET A 193 -1.68 9.12 3.21
CA MET A 193 -1.90 9.42 4.62
C MET A 193 -1.21 10.72 5.06
N LEU A 194 0.00 10.98 4.59
CA LEU A 194 0.71 12.22 4.86
C LEU A 194 -0.02 13.44 4.28
N GLU A 195 -0.39 13.40 3.00
CA GLU A 195 -1.07 14.51 2.32
C GLU A 195 -2.44 14.79 2.94
N GLN A 196 -3.21 13.75 3.27
CA GLN A 196 -4.50 13.89 3.96
C GLN A 196 -4.35 14.45 5.37
N TYR A 197 -3.36 13.98 6.14
CA TYR A 197 -3.08 14.54 7.46
C TYR A 197 -2.76 16.02 7.37
N ALA A 198 -1.81 16.40 6.50
CA ALA A 198 -1.39 17.79 6.36
C ALA A 198 -2.57 18.70 5.99
N HIS A 199 -3.38 18.28 5.02
CA HIS A 199 -4.57 19.02 4.61
C HIS A 199 -5.59 19.17 5.74
N THR A 200 -5.94 18.06 6.42
CA THR A 200 -6.96 18.07 7.48
C THR A 200 -6.49 18.81 8.75
N ALA A 201 -5.20 18.70 9.08
CA ALA A 201 -4.61 19.39 10.21
C ALA A 201 -4.21 20.86 9.92
N GLY A 202 -4.42 21.34 8.68
CA GLY A 202 -4.03 22.70 8.26
C GLY A 202 -2.53 22.95 8.30
N LYS A 203 -1.72 21.92 8.08
CA LYS A 203 -0.26 21.97 8.09
C LYS A 203 0.31 21.94 6.67
N LYS A 204 1.51 22.50 6.49
CA LYS A 204 2.30 22.27 5.28
C LYS A 204 2.90 20.88 5.32
N LEU A 205 3.08 20.24 4.15
CA LEU A 205 3.73 18.93 4.05
C LEU A 205 5.12 18.93 4.72
N GLU A 206 5.92 19.96 4.45
CA GLU A 206 7.29 20.11 4.97
C GLU A 206 7.35 20.38 6.48
N ALA A 207 6.20 20.67 7.11
CA ALA A 207 6.07 20.86 8.55
C ALA A 207 5.43 19.63 9.24
N SER A 208 5.22 18.54 8.52
CA SER A 208 4.54 17.34 9.02
C SER A 208 5.54 16.23 9.31
N ASN A 209 5.56 15.77 10.57
CA ASN A 209 6.39 14.68 11.07
C ASN A 209 5.47 13.58 11.62
N LEU A 210 5.47 12.41 10.99
CA LEU A 210 4.48 11.37 11.25
C LEU A 210 5.11 9.99 11.38
N VAL A 211 4.44 9.14 12.13
CA VAL A 211 4.57 7.68 11.98
C VAL A 211 3.29 7.20 11.32
N THR A 212 3.35 6.77 10.07
CA THR A 212 2.20 6.24 9.34
C THR A 212 2.24 4.72 9.32
N LEU A 213 1.07 4.10 9.48
CA LEU A 213 0.86 2.66 9.54
C LEU A 213 -0.11 2.25 8.43
N HIS A 214 0.36 1.46 7.47
CA HIS A 214 -0.50 0.76 6.53
C HIS A 214 -0.68 -0.66 7.06
N LEU A 215 -1.88 -1.01 7.54
CA LEU A 215 -2.18 -2.28 8.17
C LEU A 215 -3.34 -2.96 7.45
N GLU A 216 -3.00 -3.96 6.63
CA GLU A 216 -3.95 -4.74 5.85
C GLU A 216 -3.43 -6.19 5.70
N GLY A 217 -3.64 -6.87 4.58
CA GLY A 217 -3.01 -8.17 4.30
C GLY A 217 -1.48 -8.13 4.30
N GLY A 218 -0.89 -7.04 3.77
CA GLY A 218 0.47 -6.60 4.03
C GLY A 218 0.48 -5.49 5.07
N CYS A 219 1.55 -5.39 5.88
CA CYS A 219 1.66 -4.36 6.91
C CYS A 219 3.01 -3.67 6.86
N SER A 220 2.99 -2.34 6.95
CA SER A 220 4.21 -1.54 7.09
C SER A 220 3.99 -0.32 7.99
N ALA A 221 5.08 0.15 8.58
CA ALA A 221 5.17 1.45 9.23
C ALA A 221 6.19 2.32 8.46
N CYS A 222 5.99 3.62 8.44
CA CYS A 222 6.90 4.58 7.84
C CYS A 222 7.14 5.74 8.80
N ALA A 223 8.39 6.11 8.99
CA ALA A 223 8.81 7.34 9.65
C ALA A 223 8.90 8.45 8.60
N ILE A 224 8.17 9.52 8.81
CA ILE A 224 8.11 10.69 7.92
C ILE A 224 8.60 11.91 8.67
N GLU A 225 9.60 12.59 8.13
CA GLU A 225 10.15 13.82 8.66
C GLU A 225 10.16 14.89 7.58
N HIS A 226 9.66 16.07 7.90
CA HIS A 226 9.53 17.19 6.96
C HIS A 226 8.87 16.80 5.63
N GLY A 227 7.81 15.98 5.71
CA GLY A 227 7.06 15.51 4.55
C GLY A 227 7.77 14.45 3.69
N LYS A 228 8.87 13.86 4.17
CA LYS A 228 9.68 12.87 3.45
C LYS A 228 9.80 11.57 4.24
N SER A 229 9.74 10.44 3.55
CA SER A 229 10.05 9.15 4.17
C SER A 229 11.54 9.13 4.57
N VAL A 230 11.82 8.89 5.86
CA VAL A 230 13.19 8.76 6.39
C VAL A 230 13.52 7.36 6.85
N ASP A 231 12.51 6.51 7.11
CA ASP A 231 12.65 5.06 7.31
C ASP A 231 11.30 4.36 7.07
N THR A 232 11.35 3.05 6.83
CA THR A 232 10.18 2.19 6.71
C THR A 232 10.50 0.76 7.14
N THR A 233 9.50 -0.01 7.55
CA THR A 233 9.70 -1.37 8.09
C THR A 233 9.92 -2.43 7.01
N MET A 234 9.32 -2.31 5.84
CA MET A 234 9.58 -3.23 4.74
C MET A 234 10.94 -2.95 4.14
N GLY A 235 11.66 -3.98 3.73
CA GLY A 235 13.07 -3.93 3.37
C GLY A 235 13.39 -4.09 1.89
N LEU A 236 14.28 -5.03 1.58
CA LEU A 236 14.62 -5.46 0.22
C LEU A 236 13.38 -6.01 -0.50
N THR A 237 12.55 -6.74 0.24
CA THR A 237 11.28 -7.31 -0.20
C THR A 237 10.14 -6.94 0.76
N PRO A 238 8.86 -7.14 0.38
CA PRO A 238 7.72 -6.92 1.28
C PRO A 238 7.59 -7.97 2.42
N LEU A 239 8.60 -8.81 2.65
CA LEU A 239 8.60 -9.79 3.74
C LEU A 239 9.10 -9.21 5.06
N GLU A 240 10.13 -8.36 5.02
CA GLU A 240 10.72 -7.75 6.22
C GLU A 240 9.73 -6.80 6.91
N GLY A 241 9.92 -6.58 8.21
CA GLY A 241 9.21 -5.59 9.01
C GLY A 241 8.18 -6.18 9.94
N LEU A 242 6.95 -5.67 9.87
CA LEU A 242 5.85 -6.07 10.74
C LEU A 242 5.41 -7.52 10.48
N MET A 243 4.91 -8.17 11.51
CA MET A 243 4.09 -9.38 11.35
C MET A 243 2.85 -9.03 10.53
N MET A 244 2.43 -9.90 9.61
CA MET A 244 1.32 -9.66 8.70
C MET A 244 0.32 -10.82 8.73
N GLY A 245 -0.67 -10.81 7.86
CA GLY A 245 -1.66 -11.89 7.78
C GLY A 245 -1.04 -13.28 7.59
N SER A 246 -0.14 -13.42 6.61
CA SER A 246 0.54 -14.69 6.28
C SER A 246 2.06 -14.61 6.28
N ARG A 247 2.64 -13.40 6.39
CA ARG A 247 4.09 -13.18 6.38
C ARG A 247 4.62 -13.03 7.79
N SER A 248 5.81 -13.57 8.03
CA SER A 248 6.46 -13.54 9.36
C SER A 248 6.83 -12.12 9.83
N GLY A 249 7.13 -11.22 8.89
CA GLY A 249 7.91 -10.02 9.20
C GLY A 249 9.36 -10.38 9.49
N SER A 250 10.07 -9.47 10.19
CA SER A 250 11.47 -9.66 10.55
C SER A 250 11.68 -10.85 11.48
N VAL A 251 12.60 -11.72 11.10
CA VAL A 251 13.06 -12.89 11.87
C VAL A 251 14.59 -12.91 11.88
N ASP A 252 15.19 -13.71 12.77
CA ASP A 252 16.62 -13.96 12.76
C ASP A 252 17.00 -14.66 11.43
N PRO A 253 17.94 -14.13 10.63
CA PRO A 253 18.37 -14.73 9.37
C PRO A 253 18.86 -16.18 9.52
N ALA A 254 19.40 -16.57 10.68
CA ALA A 254 19.88 -17.91 10.97
C ALA A 254 18.75 -18.97 11.02
N ILE A 255 17.49 -18.53 11.15
CA ILE A 255 16.32 -19.43 11.06
C ILE A 255 16.27 -20.13 9.71
N VAL A 256 16.60 -19.46 8.61
CA VAL A 256 16.57 -20.05 7.26
C VAL A 256 17.50 -21.25 7.16
N PRO A 257 18.83 -21.13 7.30
CA PRO A 257 19.72 -22.28 7.21
C PRO A 257 19.51 -23.32 8.33
N TYR A 258 18.97 -22.90 9.49
CA TYR A 258 18.60 -23.84 10.58
C TYR A 258 17.47 -24.77 10.12
N LEU A 259 16.35 -24.21 9.62
CA LEU A 259 15.20 -25.00 9.17
C LEU A 259 15.50 -25.79 7.90
N MET A 260 16.31 -25.28 6.96
CA MET A 260 16.77 -26.05 5.80
C MET A 260 17.39 -27.39 6.23
N ARG A 261 18.24 -27.35 7.25
CA ARG A 261 18.88 -28.58 7.77
C ARG A 261 17.92 -29.48 8.55
N LYS A 262 17.01 -28.90 9.35
CA LYS A 262 16.09 -29.66 10.22
C LYS A 262 14.96 -30.32 9.43
N GLU A 263 14.38 -29.58 8.48
CA GLU A 263 13.22 -30.00 7.71
C GLU A 263 13.59 -30.56 6.34
N ARG A 264 14.88 -30.50 5.94
CA ARG A 264 15.39 -30.89 4.62
C ARG A 264 14.70 -30.13 3.47
N MET A 265 14.43 -28.85 3.69
CA MET A 265 13.77 -27.94 2.74
C MET A 265 14.80 -27.09 2.00
N SER A 266 14.46 -26.62 0.80
CA SER A 266 15.25 -25.62 0.07
C SER A 266 15.08 -24.23 0.69
N ALA A 267 15.90 -23.25 0.29
CA ALA A 267 15.74 -21.87 0.69
C ALA A 267 14.39 -21.29 0.21
N GLU A 268 13.98 -21.64 -1.00
CA GLU A 268 12.71 -21.24 -1.62
C GLU A 268 11.51 -21.80 -0.85
N ASP A 269 11.59 -23.04 -0.39
CA ASP A 269 10.54 -23.62 0.46
C ASP A 269 10.40 -22.88 1.78
N ILE A 270 11.53 -22.55 2.44
CA ILE A 270 11.51 -21.77 3.68
C ILE A 270 10.97 -20.35 3.43
N LEU A 271 11.38 -19.69 2.34
CA LEU A 271 10.81 -18.40 1.95
C LEU A 271 9.30 -18.49 1.71
N THR A 272 8.83 -19.60 1.14
CA THR A 272 7.39 -19.85 0.98
C THR A 272 6.70 -20.00 2.33
N VAL A 273 7.29 -20.67 3.30
CA VAL A 273 6.77 -20.75 4.69
C VAL A 273 6.68 -19.35 5.30
N LEU A 274 7.76 -18.55 5.21
CA LEU A 274 7.81 -17.20 5.79
C LEU A 274 6.80 -16.23 5.13
N ASN A 275 6.51 -16.40 3.84
CA ASN A 275 5.58 -15.54 3.09
C ASN A 275 4.10 -15.96 3.19
N LYS A 276 3.81 -17.29 3.27
CA LYS A 276 2.44 -17.80 3.08
C LYS A 276 1.89 -18.60 4.26
N ARG A 277 2.73 -19.05 5.19
CA ARG A 277 2.36 -19.95 6.29
C ARG A 277 2.83 -19.44 7.65
N SER A 278 3.18 -18.17 7.75
CA SER A 278 3.64 -17.48 8.95
C SER A 278 2.67 -16.38 9.36
N GLY A 279 3.09 -15.40 10.12
CA GLY A 279 2.24 -14.29 10.55
C GLY A 279 1.04 -14.74 11.37
N LEU A 280 -0.09 -14.03 11.24
CA LEU A 280 -1.32 -14.33 11.98
C LEU A 280 -1.79 -15.77 11.75
N ILE A 281 -1.88 -16.21 10.49
CA ILE A 281 -2.33 -17.57 10.15
C ILE A 281 -1.36 -18.65 10.65
N GLY A 282 -0.05 -18.36 10.65
CA GLY A 282 0.97 -19.30 11.10
C GLY A 282 0.93 -19.56 12.60
N ILE A 283 0.55 -18.56 13.40
CA ILE A 283 0.42 -18.67 14.86
C ILE A 283 -0.97 -19.16 15.26
N ALA A 284 -2.02 -18.55 14.68
CA ALA A 284 -3.40 -18.85 15.09
C ALA A 284 -3.96 -20.13 14.44
N GLY A 285 -3.48 -20.48 13.23
CA GLY A 285 -4.13 -21.47 12.37
C GLY A 285 -5.52 -21.04 11.90
N GLY A 286 -5.91 -21.46 10.72
CA GLY A 286 -7.28 -21.33 10.20
C GLY A 286 -7.65 -20.00 9.58
N SER A 287 -7.23 -18.84 10.12
CA SER A 287 -7.54 -17.52 9.55
C SER A 287 -6.37 -16.55 9.70
N GLN A 288 -6.25 -15.63 8.75
CA GLN A 288 -5.37 -14.47 8.82
C GLN A 288 -6.14 -13.15 9.04
N ASP A 289 -7.47 -13.20 9.09
CA ASP A 289 -8.35 -12.06 9.28
C ASP A 289 -8.48 -11.75 10.78
N THR A 290 -8.05 -10.58 11.20
CA THR A 290 -8.13 -10.14 12.60
C THR A 290 -9.55 -10.14 13.14
N ARG A 291 -10.57 -9.86 12.29
CA ARG A 291 -11.98 -9.87 12.68
C ARG A 291 -12.46 -11.28 13.05
N ASP A 292 -11.98 -12.30 12.34
CA ASP A 292 -12.28 -13.69 12.66
C ASP A 292 -11.51 -14.17 13.89
N LEU A 293 -10.23 -13.78 13.98
CA LEU A 293 -9.38 -14.13 15.14
C LEU A 293 -9.91 -13.53 16.43
N MET A 294 -10.46 -12.32 16.40
CA MET A 294 -11.06 -11.67 17.59
C MET A 294 -12.32 -12.39 18.10
N LYS A 295 -13.03 -13.14 17.25
CA LYS A 295 -14.19 -13.97 17.68
C LYS A 295 -13.75 -15.28 18.36
N ARG A 296 -12.49 -15.69 18.19
CA ARG A 296 -11.94 -16.93 18.74
C ARG A 296 -11.48 -16.72 20.17
N ILE A 297 -11.64 -17.73 21.00
CA ILE A 297 -11.26 -17.72 22.43
C ILE A 297 -10.06 -18.61 22.75
N ASP A 298 -9.58 -19.39 21.77
CA ASP A 298 -8.46 -20.30 21.94
C ASP A 298 -7.12 -19.57 22.09
N PRO A 299 -6.15 -20.14 22.84
CA PRO A 299 -4.89 -19.50 23.10
C PRO A 299 -4.06 -19.11 21.87
N PRO A 300 -3.96 -19.93 20.79
CA PRO A 300 -3.23 -19.54 19.60
C PRO A 300 -3.78 -18.29 18.90
N ALA A 301 -5.10 -18.12 18.81
CA ALA A 301 -5.71 -16.94 18.22
C ALA A 301 -5.41 -15.68 19.05
N ARG A 302 -5.54 -15.77 20.40
CA ARG A 302 -5.19 -14.67 21.30
C ARG A 302 -3.73 -14.28 21.20
N LEU A 303 -2.82 -15.27 21.23
CA LEU A 303 -1.38 -15.05 21.11
C LEU A 303 -1.04 -14.35 19.79
N SER A 304 -1.67 -14.77 18.69
CA SER A 304 -1.40 -14.16 17.37
C SER A 304 -1.76 -12.67 17.34
N LEU A 305 -2.89 -12.29 17.90
CA LEU A 305 -3.32 -10.90 18.01
C LEU A 305 -2.41 -10.08 18.95
N GLU A 306 -2.05 -10.64 20.11
CA GLU A 306 -1.11 -10.00 21.05
C GLU A 306 0.24 -9.75 20.40
N MET A 307 0.80 -10.75 19.69
CA MET A 307 2.05 -10.62 18.94
C MET A 307 1.95 -9.55 17.87
N PHE A 308 0.83 -9.49 17.13
CA PHE A 308 0.61 -8.49 16.08
C PHE A 308 0.62 -7.08 16.65
N GLY A 309 -0.22 -6.80 17.66
CA GLY A 309 -0.28 -5.49 18.32
C GLY A 309 1.06 -5.10 18.96
N TYR A 310 1.77 -6.06 19.57
CA TYR A 310 3.10 -5.84 20.16
C TYR A 310 4.14 -5.43 19.09
N ARG A 311 4.18 -6.12 17.94
CA ARG A 311 5.11 -5.80 16.84
C ARG A 311 4.84 -4.43 16.23
N VAL A 312 3.57 -4.05 16.04
CA VAL A 312 3.20 -2.71 15.57
C VAL A 312 3.66 -1.65 16.57
N ARG A 313 3.39 -1.86 17.88
CA ARG A 313 3.81 -0.93 18.93
C ARG A 313 5.32 -0.74 18.97
N LEU A 314 6.10 -1.81 18.84
CA LEU A 314 7.57 -1.73 18.82
C LEU A 314 8.07 -0.87 17.63
N ALA A 315 7.49 -1.05 16.45
CA ALA A 315 7.86 -0.26 15.28
C ALA A 315 7.53 1.22 15.46
N VAL A 316 6.35 1.53 16.00
CA VAL A 316 5.98 2.91 16.34
C VAL A 316 6.96 3.51 17.34
N GLY A 317 7.28 2.79 18.43
CA GLY A 317 8.25 3.25 19.44
C GLY A 317 9.65 3.50 18.87
N ALA A 318 10.12 2.63 17.96
CA ALA A 318 11.39 2.82 17.27
C ALA A 318 11.38 4.10 16.41
N TYR A 319 10.29 4.37 15.69
CA TYR A 319 10.20 5.56 14.86
C TYR A 319 9.95 6.84 15.65
N LEU A 320 9.25 6.78 16.79
CA LEU A 320 9.17 7.90 17.72
C LEU A 320 10.55 8.29 18.29
N ALA A 321 11.44 7.30 18.47
CA ALA A 321 12.81 7.55 18.91
C ALA A 321 13.74 8.00 17.77
N ALA A 322 13.43 7.66 16.52
CA ALA A 322 14.22 8.03 15.34
C ALA A 322 13.91 9.45 14.83
N LEU A 323 12.72 9.95 15.10
CA LEU A 323 12.24 11.27 14.71
C LEU A 323 12.41 12.28 15.87
N GLU A 324 12.82 13.52 15.57
CA GLU A 324 13.02 14.53 16.63
C GLU A 324 11.71 14.98 17.27
N ASN A 325 10.70 15.27 16.44
CA ASN A 325 9.37 15.72 16.87
C ASN A 325 8.30 15.03 16.03
N VAL A 326 7.39 14.31 16.66
CA VAL A 326 6.31 13.61 15.96
C VAL A 326 4.97 14.27 16.26
N ASP A 327 4.27 14.68 15.22
CA ASP A 327 2.94 15.28 15.31
C ASP A 327 1.87 14.22 15.60
N ALA A 328 1.94 13.10 14.89
CA ALA A 328 0.91 12.09 14.98
C ALA A 328 1.39 10.69 14.56
N VAL A 329 0.69 9.68 15.11
CA VAL A 329 0.64 8.32 14.59
C VAL A 329 -0.63 8.19 13.75
N VAL A 330 -0.51 7.75 12.49
CA VAL A 330 -1.62 7.63 11.55
C VAL A 330 -1.87 6.17 11.23
N PHE A 331 -3.09 5.71 11.47
CA PHE A 331 -3.56 4.35 11.18
C PHE A 331 -4.34 4.35 9.86
N GLY A 332 -3.92 3.54 8.90
CA GLY A 332 -4.59 3.29 7.62
C GLY A 332 -4.49 1.82 7.22
N GLY A 333 -5.16 1.47 6.11
CA GLY A 333 -5.38 0.10 5.67
C GLY A 333 -6.48 -0.58 6.49
N GLY A 334 -7.15 -1.58 5.92
CA GLY A 334 -8.38 -2.14 6.49
C GLY A 334 -8.30 -2.53 7.97
N ILE A 335 -7.17 -3.10 8.44
CA ILE A 335 -6.99 -3.42 9.86
C ILE A 335 -6.81 -2.15 10.70
N GLY A 336 -6.04 -1.16 10.19
CA GLY A 336 -5.83 0.12 10.88
C GLY A 336 -7.12 0.92 11.00
N GLU A 337 -7.96 0.87 9.97
CA GLU A 337 -9.24 1.58 9.89
C GLU A 337 -10.34 0.93 10.73
N ASP A 338 -10.48 -0.42 10.65
CA ASP A 338 -11.62 -1.16 11.18
C ASP A 338 -11.40 -1.77 12.57
N SER A 339 -10.18 -1.66 13.16
CA SER A 339 -9.87 -2.32 14.42
C SER A 339 -9.61 -1.34 15.58
N PRO A 340 -10.65 -0.88 16.31
CA PRO A 340 -10.47 -0.06 17.51
C PRO A 340 -9.56 -0.73 18.55
N TRP A 341 -9.67 -2.06 18.70
CA TRP A 341 -8.84 -2.86 19.59
C TRP A 341 -7.35 -2.71 19.27
N LEU A 342 -6.95 -2.80 18.00
CA LEU A 342 -5.54 -2.67 17.62
C LEU A 342 -5.02 -1.27 17.92
N ARG A 343 -5.79 -0.24 17.55
CA ARG A 343 -5.43 1.15 17.81
C ARG A 343 -5.28 1.43 19.30
N GLU A 344 -6.22 0.95 20.13
CA GLU A 344 -6.11 1.03 21.61
C GLU A 344 -4.87 0.29 22.13
N THR A 345 -4.60 -0.93 21.62
CA THR A 345 -3.42 -1.73 21.97
C THR A 345 -2.12 -1.00 21.67
N VAL A 346 -2.01 -0.36 20.52
CA VAL A 346 -0.82 0.40 20.14
C VAL A 346 -0.72 1.68 20.97
N CYS A 347 -1.79 2.47 21.05
CA CYS A 347 -1.81 3.74 21.79
C CYS A 347 -1.54 3.60 23.27
N ALA A 348 -1.98 2.50 23.90
CA ALA A 348 -1.71 2.22 25.32
C ALA A 348 -0.20 2.17 25.67
N GLY A 349 0.65 1.82 24.72
CA GLY A 349 2.11 1.86 24.87
C GLY A 349 2.73 3.25 24.68
N LEU A 350 1.95 4.24 24.26
CA LEU A 350 2.42 5.58 23.91
C LEU A 350 2.04 6.67 24.92
N VAL A 351 1.42 6.31 26.02
CA VAL A 351 1.03 7.24 27.10
C VAL A 351 2.24 8.03 27.63
N GLY A 352 3.39 7.39 27.76
CA GLY A 352 4.64 8.06 28.17
C GLY A 352 5.11 9.14 27.20
N TRP A 353 4.67 9.10 25.94
CA TRP A 353 4.90 10.13 24.91
C TRP A 353 3.86 11.24 24.93
N GLY A 354 2.87 11.15 25.83
CA GLY A 354 1.80 12.09 26.00
C GLY A 354 0.62 11.86 25.05
N LEU A 355 0.44 10.62 24.57
CA LEU A 355 -0.74 10.25 23.80
C LEU A 355 -1.89 9.94 24.76
N GLU A 356 -3.01 10.63 24.59
CA GLU A 356 -4.26 10.44 25.33
C GLU A 356 -5.37 10.01 24.36
N LEU A 357 -5.67 8.70 24.35
CA LEU A 357 -6.68 8.13 23.45
C LEU A 357 -8.09 8.57 23.90
N ASP A 358 -8.87 9.12 22.95
CA ASP A 358 -10.31 9.28 23.09
C ASP A 358 -11.00 7.96 22.70
N LYS A 359 -11.52 7.25 23.71
CA LYS A 359 -12.11 5.92 23.51
C LYS A 359 -13.37 5.96 22.66
N GLU A 360 -14.18 7.00 22.78
CA GLU A 360 -15.42 7.15 22.03
C GLU A 360 -15.11 7.44 20.55
N ALA A 361 -14.20 8.40 20.29
CA ALA A 361 -13.73 8.69 18.96
C ALA A 361 -13.06 7.45 18.31
N ASN A 362 -12.28 6.67 19.09
CA ASN A 362 -11.66 5.45 18.58
C ASN A 362 -12.68 4.37 18.18
N GLN A 363 -13.84 4.28 18.84
CA GLN A 363 -14.90 3.29 18.51
C GLN A 363 -15.76 3.72 17.32
N SER A 364 -15.92 5.02 17.09
CA SER A 364 -16.85 5.59 16.11
C SER A 364 -16.15 6.22 14.90
N THR A 365 -15.01 5.68 14.47
CA THR A 365 -14.22 6.21 13.35
C THR A 365 -15.00 6.19 12.03
N VAL A 366 -15.06 7.32 11.33
CA VAL A 366 -15.61 7.44 9.98
C VAL A 366 -14.70 8.36 9.15
N GLY A 367 -14.13 7.80 8.07
CA GLY A 367 -13.23 8.55 7.21
C GLY A 367 -11.99 9.08 7.92
N VAL A 368 -11.56 10.30 7.59
CA VAL A 368 -10.40 10.95 8.22
C VAL A 368 -10.81 11.55 9.56
N CYS A 369 -10.26 11.02 10.66
CA CYS A 369 -10.59 11.49 12.00
C CYS A 369 -9.44 11.35 12.99
N ARG A 370 -9.37 12.29 13.94
CA ARG A 370 -8.49 12.23 15.11
C ARG A 370 -9.15 11.37 16.19
N ILE A 371 -8.37 10.47 16.80
CA ILE A 371 -8.82 9.56 17.86
C ILE A 371 -8.15 9.84 19.20
N THR A 372 -7.62 11.03 19.40
CA THR A 372 -7.02 11.50 20.67
C THR A 372 -7.75 12.73 21.19
N THR A 373 -7.66 12.95 22.50
CA THR A 373 -8.16 14.15 23.14
C THR A 373 -7.47 15.41 22.61
N GLU A 374 -8.04 16.58 22.87
CA GLU A 374 -7.41 17.86 22.48
C GLU A 374 -6.14 18.15 23.28
N SER A 375 -6.06 17.66 24.53
CA SER A 375 -4.91 17.80 25.41
C SER A 375 -3.73 16.87 25.07
N SER A 376 -3.95 15.90 24.19
CA SER A 376 -2.91 14.94 23.77
C SER A 376 -1.74 15.66 23.09
N ARG A 377 -0.51 15.43 23.56
CA ARG A 377 0.70 16.00 22.93
C ARG A 377 1.10 15.27 21.66
N LEU A 378 1.00 13.95 21.68
CA LEU A 378 1.15 13.10 20.51
C LEU A 378 -0.24 12.71 20.03
N HIS A 379 -0.61 13.09 18.81
CA HIS A 379 -1.92 12.75 18.27
C HIS A 379 -1.93 11.36 17.61
N ALA A 380 -3.13 10.79 17.53
CA ALA A 380 -3.41 9.61 16.72
C ALA A 380 -4.59 9.89 15.78
N TRP A 381 -4.47 9.45 14.54
CA TRP A 381 -5.47 9.65 13.49
C TRP A 381 -5.80 8.33 12.81
N VAL A 382 -7.01 8.22 12.30
CA VAL A 382 -7.39 7.23 11.31
C VAL A 382 -7.54 7.96 9.97
N ILE A 383 -6.83 7.46 8.96
CA ILE A 383 -6.88 7.98 7.59
C ILE A 383 -6.99 6.80 6.65
N PRO A 384 -8.14 6.59 5.99
CA PRO A 384 -8.31 5.49 5.03
C PRO A 384 -7.22 5.49 3.95
N ALA A 385 -6.73 4.31 3.60
CA ALA A 385 -5.71 4.15 2.58
C ALA A 385 -6.36 4.12 1.18
N GLU A 386 -6.30 5.23 0.46
CA GLU A 386 -6.92 5.39 -0.86
C GLU A 386 -5.88 5.44 -1.99
N GLU A 387 -5.21 4.31 -2.21
CA GLU A 387 -4.09 4.19 -3.16
C GLU A 387 -4.48 4.61 -4.59
N CYS A 388 -5.64 4.18 -5.08
CA CYS A 388 -6.06 4.53 -6.45
C CYS A 388 -6.29 6.04 -6.63
N LEU A 389 -6.83 6.72 -5.60
CA LEU A 389 -6.97 8.18 -5.62
C LEU A 389 -5.60 8.87 -5.64
N GLN A 390 -4.65 8.37 -4.84
CA GLN A 390 -3.28 8.91 -4.82
C GLN A 390 -2.58 8.74 -6.15
N ILE A 391 -2.66 7.56 -6.75
CA ILE A 391 -2.09 7.27 -8.07
C ILE A 391 -2.67 8.22 -9.14
N ALA A 392 -4.00 8.36 -9.17
CA ALA A 392 -4.66 9.26 -10.11
C ALA A 392 -4.20 10.72 -9.94
N HIS A 393 -4.09 11.17 -8.69
CA HIS A 393 -3.63 12.51 -8.33
C HIS A 393 -2.19 12.78 -8.77
N GLU A 394 -1.27 11.84 -8.55
CA GLU A 394 0.12 11.94 -9.00
C GLU A 394 0.21 12.00 -10.53
N CYS A 395 -0.56 11.17 -11.24
CA CYS A 395 -0.59 11.15 -12.71
C CYS A 395 -1.16 12.46 -13.27
N VAL A 396 -2.25 13.00 -12.71
CA VAL A 396 -2.82 14.29 -13.15
C VAL A 396 -1.80 15.43 -13.02
N LYS A 397 -1.07 15.49 -11.89
CA LYS A 397 -0.01 16.49 -11.69
C LYS A 397 1.09 16.35 -12.76
N LYS A 398 1.45 15.11 -13.11
CA LYS A 398 2.45 14.83 -14.15
C LYS A 398 1.99 15.27 -15.53
N VAL A 399 0.77 14.92 -15.92
CA VAL A 399 0.15 15.32 -17.19
C VAL A 399 0.09 16.84 -17.33
N ALA A 400 -0.37 17.54 -16.28
CA ALA A 400 -0.44 19.01 -16.29
C ALA A 400 0.94 19.66 -16.44
N THR A 401 1.98 19.08 -15.83
CA THR A 401 3.36 19.59 -15.94
C THR A 401 3.96 19.35 -17.32
N GLN A 402 3.63 18.25 -18.00
CA GLN A 402 4.08 17.95 -19.35
C GLN A 402 3.41 18.90 -20.36
N SER A 403 2.09 19.07 -20.26
CA SER A 403 1.35 19.97 -21.14
C SER A 403 1.83 21.43 -21.05
N ALA A 404 2.26 21.88 -19.85
CA ALA A 404 2.84 23.20 -19.67
C ALA A 404 4.20 23.36 -20.34
N LYS A 405 5.01 22.29 -20.39
CA LYS A 405 6.33 22.30 -21.07
C LYS A 405 6.19 22.25 -22.58
N ASP A 406 5.26 21.46 -23.10
CA ASP A 406 5.00 21.33 -24.54
C ASP A 406 4.29 22.57 -25.12
N GLY A 407 3.54 23.33 -24.31
CA GLY A 407 2.91 24.60 -24.68
C GLY A 407 3.87 25.81 -24.72
N ASP A 408 5.05 25.70 -24.11
CA ASP A 408 6.07 26.79 -24.09
C ASP A 408 7.09 26.68 -25.27
N VAL A 409 6.92 25.70 -26.15
CA VAL A 409 7.79 25.47 -27.33
C VAL A 409 7.16 26.01 -28.66
N SER A 410 6.01 26.66 -28.58
CA SER A 410 5.38 27.32 -29.74
C SER A 410 5.31 28.83 -29.56
N VAL A 411 6.47 29.54 -29.70
CA VAL A 411 6.57 30.90 -30.27
C VAL A 411 7.90 31.05 -31.03
#